data_d4f88a6e80d0cc54a7d030abd916700e
#
_entry.id   d4f88a6e80d0cc54a7d030abd916700e
#
_cell.length_a   1.000
_cell.length_b   1.000
_cell.length_c   1.000
_cell.angle_alpha   90.00
_cell.angle_beta   90.00
_cell.angle_gamma   90.00
#
_symmetry.space_group_name_H-M   'P 1'
#
loop_
_entity.id
_entity.type
_entity.pdbx_description
1 polymer ?
#
loop_
_entity_poly.entity_id
_entity_poly.type
_entity_poly.pdbx_seq_one_letter_code
_entity_poly.pdbx_strand_id
1 'polypeptide(L)'
;LFLELTADAEMGNGETTFQLHLMGMWVIFLVSAILISVFITRMASAIQVRELNLAEARETEMRNEQLVAIGTLAAGTAHALGTPLSTMAVLLTELDKLSPEELKDNDIKDDISILKQQVTRCKHSLTQLTRYYNKDSAEKEETQLLPKFVNDIQDYIINIHPTASVRFLIENAKDLKVASSLSIRHALINIIENGIKASKTHVEVKFKITQAATTYFEVAVKDDGPGIPTKIMENMGEPFISIRKENMGLGIFLANAAVQRLDGSIEMFNLKSGGALTLIKLPMPDSRSL
;
A
#
# COMPACT_ATOMS: atom_id res chain seq x y z
N LEU A 1 -69.58 -41.70 54.10
CA LEU A 1 -70.11 -40.46 53.52
C LEU A 1 -69.26 -39.25 53.91
N PHE A 2 -68.96 -39.03 55.23
CA PHE A 2 -68.12 -37.87 55.68
C PHE A 2 -66.67 -37.99 55.26
N LEU A 3 -66.06 -39.19 55.20
CA LEU A 3 -64.71 -39.44 54.74
C LEU A 3 -64.55 -39.35 53.21
N GLU A 4 -65.60 -39.68 52.47
CA GLU A 4 -65.57 -39.52 51.02
C GLU A 4 -65.69 -38.06 50.60
N LEU A 5 -66.51 -37.22 51.26
CA LEU A 5 -66.63 -35.79 51.01
C LEU A 5 -65.38 -35.01 51.36
N THR A 6 -64.58 -35.45 52.31
CA THR A 6 -63.32 -34.81 52.63
C THR A 6 -62.20 -35.21 51.65
N ALA A 7 -62.19 -36.43 51.18
CA ALA A 7 -61.26 -36.93 50.16
C ALA A 7 -61.45 -36.28 48.81
N ASP A 8 -62.72 -36.07 48.38
CA ASP A 8 -63.05 -35.35 47.14
C ASP A 8 -62.71 -33.86 47.24
N ALA A 9 -62.87 -33.23 48.42
CA ALA A 9 -62.46 -31.83 48.62
C ALA A 9 -60.94 -31.63 48.62
N GLU A 10 -60.19 -32.61 49.15
CA GLU A 10 -58.71 -32.57 49.11
C GLU A 10 -58.17 -32.89 47.71
N MET A 11 -58.78 -33.77 46.96
CA MET A 11 -58.39 -34.05 45.57
C MET A 11 -58.70 -32.87 44.65
N GLY A 12 -59.89 -32.24 44.81
CA GLY A 12 -60.24 -31.02 44.04
C GLY A 12 -59.33 -29.83 44.30
N ASN A 13 -58.86 -29.65 45.55
CA ASN A 13 -57.88 -28.64 45.89
C ASN A 13 -56.46 -28.95 45.32
N GLY A 14 -56.08 -30.20 45.23
CA GLY A 14 -54.82 -30.63 44.65
C GLY A 14 -54.73 -30.34 43.13
N GLU A 15 -55.78 -30.66 42.37
CA GLU A 15 -55.89 -30.41 40.94
C GLU A 15 -55.88 -28.92 40.59
N THR A 16 -56.63 -28.11 41.35
CA THR A 16 -56.64 -26.65 41.15
C THR A 16 -55.31 -25.99 41.47
N THR A 17 -54.62 -26.45 42.48
CA THR A 17 -53.28 -25.95 42.85
C THR A 17 -52.25 -26.37 41.80
N PHE A 18 -52.32 -27.56 41.26
CA PHE A 18 -51.45 -28.05 40.18
C PHE A 18 -51.66 -27.26 38.87
N GLN A 19 -52.90 -27.01 38.49
CA GLN A 19 -53.26 -26.19 37.31
C GLN A 19 -52.76 -24.75 37.46
N LEU A 20 -52.89 -24.14 38.64
CA LEU A 20 -52.37 -22.81 38.93
C LEU A 20 -50.85 -22.74 38.82
N HIS A 21 -50.17 -23.78 39.31
CA HIS A 21 -48.69 -23.89 39.18
C HIS A 21 -48.24 -24.02 37.73
N LEU A 22 -48.88 -24.88 36.93
CA LEU A 22 -48.66 -25.00 35.50
C LEU A 22 -48.90 -23.68 34.76
N MET A 23 -49.95 -22.99 35.04
CA MET A 23 -50.26 -21.70 34.43
C MET A 23 -49.20 -20.65 34.82
N GLY A 24 -48.71 -20.62 36.05
CA GLY A 24 -47.63 -19.76 36.52
C GLY A 24 -46.30 -20.04 35.75
N MET A 25 -45.98 -21.31 35.56
CA MET A 25 -44.78 -21.72 34.78
C MET A 25 -44.90 -21.24 33.32
N TRP A 26 -46.03 -21.41 32.67
CA TRP A 26 -46.25 -20.93 31.30
C TRP A 26 -46.15 -19.42 31.19
N VAL A 27 -46.70 -18.65 32.13
CA VAL A 27 -46.56 -17.20 32.13
C VAL A 27 -45.13 -16.76 32.30
N ILE A 28 -44.36 -17.35 33.21
CA ILE A 28 -42.95 -17.05 33.43
C ILE A 28 -42.13 -17.39 32.17
N PHE A 29 -42.39 -18.59 31.55
CA PHE A 29 -41.74 -18.97 30.32
C PHE A 29 -42.00 -17.98 29.17
N LEU A 30 -43.27 -17.58 28.99
CA LEU A 30 -43.67 -16.63 27.94
C LEU A 30 -43.02 -15.25 28.18
N VAL A 31 -43.05 -14.74 29.40
CA VAL A 31 -42.38 -13.46 29.74
C VAL A 31 -40.86 -13.55 29.50
N SER A 32 -40.24 -14.63 29.93
CA SER A 32 -38.79 -14.84 29.71
C SER A 32 -38.46 -14.92 28.23
N ALA A 33 -39.25 -15.63 27.44
CA ALA A 33 -39.07 -15.74 25.99
C ALA A 33 -39.19 -14.38 25.29
N ILE A 34 -40.17 -13.56 25.68
CA ILE A 34 -40.31 -12.21 25.14
C ILE A 34 -39.12 -11.33 25.51
N LEU A 35 -38.71 -11.35 26.79
CA LEU A 35 -37.56 -10.54 27.24
C LEU A 35 -36.28 -10.91 26.51
N ILE A 36 -36.01 -12.22 26.37
CA ILE A 36 -34.83 -12.72 25.63
C ILE A 36 -34.90 -12.28 24.16
N SER A 37 -36.08 -12.44 23.50
CA SER A 37 -36.26 -12.04 22.11
C SER A 37 -36.03 -10.54 21.91
N VAL A 38 -36.59 -9.69 22.76
CA VAL A 38 -36.37 -8.23 22.72
C VAL A 38 -34.90 -7.89 22.98
N PHE A 39 -34.25 -8.55 23.94
CA PHE A 39 -32.84 -8.32 24.23
C PHE A 39 -31.94 -8.68 23.05
N ILE A 40 -32.13 -9.88 22.45
CA ILE A 40 -31.34 -10.32 21.30
C ILE A 40 -31.54 -9.37 20.11
N THR A 41 -32.78 -8.97 19.81
CA THR A 41 -33.08 -8.04 18.71
C THR A 41 -32.43 -6.68 18.93
N ARG A 42 -32.50 -6.14 20.15
CA ARG A 42 -31.85 -4.87 20.52
C ARG A 42 -30.32 -4.96 20.41
N MET A 43 -29.74 -6.07 20.86
CA MET A 43 -28.30 -6.30 20.80
C MET A 43 -27.84 -6.45 19.36
N ALA A 44 -28.55 -7.22 18.53
CA ALA A 44 -28.21 -7.37 17.11
C ALA A 44 -28.26 -6.04 16.36
N SER A 45 -29.31 -5.23 16.58
CA SER A 45 -29.40 -3.91 15.96
C SER A 45 -28.31 -2.94 16.44
N ALA A 46 -27.92 -2.98 17.70
CA ALA A 46 -26.83 -2.16 18.23
C ALA A 46 -25.45 -2.55 17.63
N ILE A 47 -25.21 -3.84 17.44
CA ILE A 47 -23.99 -4.34 16.77
C ILE A 47 -23.97 -3.87 15.30
N GLN A 48 -25.07 -4.02 14.59
CA GLN A 48 -25.16 -3.62 13.19
C GLN A 48 -24.94 -2.11 13.00
N VAL A 49 -25.51 -1.27 13.85
CA VAL A 49 -25.26 0.18 13.85
C VAL A 49 -23.79 0.50 14.13
N ARG A 50 -23.15 -0.22 15.09
CA ARG A 50 -21.72 -0.04 15.37
C ARG A 50 -20.83 -0.43 14.18
N GLU A 51 -21.14 -1.52 13.50
CA GLU A 51 -20.37 -1.95 12.31
C GLU A 51 -20.48 -0.92 11.19
N LEU A 52 -21.68 -0.38 10.93
CA LEU A 52 -21.88 0.69 9.94
C LEU A 52 -21.09 1.96 10.29
N ASN A 53 -21.15 2.40 11.55
CA ASN A 53 -20.42 3.58 11.99
C ASN A 53 -18.88 3.38 11.93
N LEU A 54 -18.38 2.18 12.23
CA LEU A 54 -16.98 1.84 12.08
C LEU A 54 -16.54 1.81 10.62
N ALA A 55 -17.39 1.30 9.72
CA ALA A 55 -17.11 1.30 8.28
C ALA A 55 -17.04 2.74 7.74
N GLU A 56 -17.99 3.60 8.13
CA GLU A 56 -18.02 5.01 7.73
C GLU A 56 -16.82 5.80 8.30
N ALA A 57 -16.46 5.55 9.56
CA ALA A 57 -15.28 6.17 10.17
C ALA A 57 -13.99 5.76 9.45
N ARG A 58 -13.82 4.47 9.11
CA ARG A 58 -12.67 3.98 8.34
C ARG A 58 -12.62 4.56 6.94
N GLU A 59 -13.76 4.68 6.26
CA GLU A 59 -13.82 5.30 4.94
C GLU A 59 -13.41 6.77 5.00
N THR A 60 -13.89 7.50 6.01
CA THR A 60 -13.52 8.91 6.23
C THR A 60 -12.03 9.06 6.54
N GLU A 61 -11.47 8.19 7.39
CA GLU A 61 -10.04 8.17 7.72
C GLU A 61 -9.20 7.90 6.49
N MET A 62 -9.52 6.87 5.70
CA MET A 62 -8.83 6.58 4.44
C MET A 62 -8.90 7.75 3.44
N ARG A 63 -10.05 8.42 3.38
CA ARG A 63 -10.22 9.60 2.52
C ARG A 63 -9.36 10.78 2.98
N ASN A 64 -9.28 11.01 4.29
CA ASN A 64 -8.43 12.04 4.87
C ASN A 64 -6.95 11.74 4.64
N GLU A 65 -6.50 10.51 4.84
CA GLU A 65 -5.14 10.07 4.53
C GLU A 65 -4.80 10.28 3.05
N GLN A 66 -5.74 9.97 2.14
CA GLN A 66 -5.56 10.24 0.71
C GLN A 66 -5.43 11.73 0.41
N LEU A 67 -6.24 12.59 1.05
CA LEU A 67 -6.16 14.04 0.87
C LEU A 67 -4.84 14.61 1.39
N VAL A 68 -4.37 14.14 2.54
CA VAL A 68 -3.05 14.51 3.08
C VAL A 68 -1.94 14.05 2.14
N ALA A 69 -2.00 12.82 1.64
CA ALA A 69 -1.03 12.30 0.69
C ALA A 69 -0.99 13.11 -0.61
N ILE A 70 -2.16 13.49 -1.17
CA ILE A 70 -2.26 14.32 -2.38
C ILE A 70 -1.72 15.74 -2.10
N GLY A 71 -2.10 16.35 -0.97
CA GLY A 71 -1.62 17.69 -0.59
C GLY A 71 -0.10 17.73 -0.43
N THR A 72 0.44 16.71 0.23
CA THR A 72 1.87 16.53 0.45
C THR A 72 2.61 16.29 -0.87
N LEU A 73 2.05 15.46 -1.74
CA LEU A 73 2.57 15.19 -3.09
C LEU A 73 2.59 16.48 -3.94
N ALA A 74 1.51 17.26 -3.91
CA ALA A 74 1.41 18.51 -4.65
C ALA A 74 2.46 19.54 -4.17
N ALA A 75 2.63 19.70 -2.87
CA ALA A 75 3.63 20.59 -2.29
C ALA A 75 5.06 20.19 -2.66
N GLY A 76 5.39 18.89 -2.55
CA GLY A 76 6.70 18.39 -2.93
C GLY A 76 7.00 18.49 -4.42
N THR A 77 5.98 18.24 -5.26
CA THR A 77 6.13 18.40 -6.70
C THR A 77 6.34 19.87 -7.09
N ALA A 78 5.58 20.79 -6.48
CA ALA A 78 5.78 22.23 -6.68
C ALA A 78 7.19 22.67 -6.32
N HIS A 79 7.73 22.18 -5.20
CA HIS A 79 9.11 22.44 -4.79
C HIS A 79 10.14 21.83 -5.74
N ALA A 80 9.95 20.58 -6.15
CA ALA A 80 10.85 19.86 -7.04
C ALA A 80 10.86 20.42 -8.48
N LEU A 81 9.75 20.97 -8.93
CA LEU A 81 9.66 21.66 -10.21
C LEU A 81 10.16 23.12 -10.11
N GLY A 82 9.93 23.78 -8.99
CA GLY A 82 10.33 25.17 -8.78
C GLY A 82 11.85 25.38 -8.91
N THR A 83 12.65 24.48 -8.34
CA THR A 83 14.11 24.57 -8.40
C THR A 83 14.66 24.51 -9.83
N PRO A 84 14.36 23.45 -10.65
CA PRO A 84 14.87 23.38 -12.02
C PRO A 84 14.29 24.49 -12.91
N LEU A 85 13.03 24.91 -12.71
CA LEU A 85 12.43 26.02 -13.44
C LEU A 85 13.13 27.33 -13.14
N SER A 86 13.47 27.60 -11.87
CA SER A 86 14.23 28.80 -11.49
C SER A 86 15.63 28.81 -12.11
N THR A 87 16.33 27.65 -12.12
CA THR A 87 17.65 27.53 -12.78
C THR A 87 17.53 27.79 -14.30
N MET A 88 16.51 27.22 -14.93
CA MET A 88 16.28 27.48 -16.37
C MET A 88 15.98 28.96 -16.64
N ALA A 89 15.16 29.60 -15.79
CA ALA A 89 14.83 31.01 -15.96
C ALA A 89 16.06 31.93 -15.82
N VAL A 90 16.97 31.63 -14.88
CA VAL A 90 18.22 32.38 -14.70
C VAL A 90 19.10 32.23 -15.95
N LEU A 91 19.39 30.98 -16.37
CA LEU A 91 20.23 30.72 -17.55
C LEU A 91 19.67 31.32 -18.83
N LEU A 92 18.35 31.21 -19.04
CA LEU A 92 17.71 31.83 -20.20
C LEU A 92 17.81 33.35 -20.15
N THR A 93 17.71 33.97 -18.97
CA THR A 93 17.86 35.42 -18.82
C THR A 93 19.31 35.87 -19.05
N GLU A 94 20.29 35.06 -18.68
CA GLU A 94 21.70 35.30 -18.96
C GLU A 94 21.97 35.17 -20.47
N LEU A 95 21.50 34.13 -21.11
CA LEU A 95 21.64 33.92 -22.56
C LEU A 95 20.96 35.03 -23.39
N ASP A 96 19.81 35.57 -22.94
CA ASP A 96 19.08 36.65 -23.62
C ASP A 96 19.85 38.00 -23.60
N LYS A 97 20.78 38.18 -22.66
CA LYS A 97 21.60 39.38 -22.54
C LYS A 97 22.90 39.34 -23.37
N LEU A 98 23.27 38.19 -23.89
CA LEU A 98 24.50 38.01 -24.65
C LEU A 98 24.41 38.66 -26.03
N SER A 99 25.50 39.31 -26.45
CA SER A 99 25.64 39.84 -27.82
C SER A 99 25.83 38.68 -28.83
N PRO A 100 25.55 38.93 -30.14
CA PRO A 100 25.77 37.91 -31.17
C PRO A 100 27.22 37.39 -31.29
N GLU A 101 28.18 38.15 -30.79
CA GLU A 101 29.59 37.76 -30.77
C GLU A 101 29.93 36.84 -29.58
N GLU A 102 29.39 37.12 -28.42
CA GLU A 102 29.50 36.30 -27.22
C GLU A 102 28.75 34.93 -27.36
N LEU A 103 27.70 34.89 -28.17
CA LEU A 103 26.96 33.66 -28.50
C LEU A 103 27.81 32.59 -29.26
N LYS A 104 29.03 32.89 -29.67
CA LYS A 104 29.94 31.94 -30.36
C LYS A 104 30.87 31.20 -29.38
N ASP A 105 30.85 31.53 -28.12
CA ASP A 105 31.76 30.96 -27.14
C ASP A 105 31.31 29.55 -26.65
N ASN A 106 32.26 28.76 -26.19
CA ASN A 106 32.02 27.37 -25.78
C ASN A 106 31.13 27.22 -24.53
N ASP A 107 31.08 28.26 -23.70
CA ASP A 107 30.28 28.29 -22.46
C ASP A 107 28.77 28.12 -22.73
N ILE A 108 28.28 28.56 -23.87
CA ILE A 108 26.87 28.41 -24.28
C ILE A 108 26.46 26.94 -24.46
N LYS A 109 27.38 26.10 -24.92
CA LYS A 109 27.08 24.66 -25.05
C LYS A 109 26.86 24.02 -23.69
N ASP A 110 27.58 24.46 -22.69
CA ASP A 110 27.46 24.01 -21.32
C ASP A 110 26.14 24.49 -20.70
N ASP A 111 25.75 25.75 -20.90
CA ASP A 111 24.47 26.29 -20.47
C ASP A 111 23.28 25.57 -21.13
N ILE A 112 23.34 25.31 -22.42
CA ILE A 112 22.33 24.50 -23.13
C ILE A 112 22.28 23.07 -22.59
N SER A 113 23.42 22.48 -22.23
CA SER A 113 23.50 21.15 -21.63
C SER A 113 22.80 21.14 -20.27
N ILE A 114 23.05 22.13 -19.43
CA ILE A 114 22.39 22.30 -18.13
C ILE A 114 20.88 22.48 -18.32
N LEU A 115 20.43 23.33 -19.25
CA LEU A 115 19.02 23.54 -19.55
C LEU A 115 18.33 22.22 -19.96
N LYS A 116 18.94 21.44 -20.84
CA LYS A 116 18.43 20.11 -21.22
C LYS A 116 18.32 19.17 -20.04
N GLN A 117 19.28 19.18 -19.13
CA GLN A 117 19.26 18.38 -17.91
C GLN A 117 18.12 18.81 -16.98
N GLN A 118 17.87 20.11 -16.81
CA GLN A 118 16.75 20.61 -15.99
C GLN A 118 15.39 20.24 -16.60
N VAL A 119 15.24 20.33 -17.92
CA VAL A 119 14.01 19.87 -18.62
C VAL A 119 13.77 18.37 -18.36
N THR A 120 14.83 17.57 -18.42
CA THR A 120 14.74 16.11 -18.16
C THR A 120 14.31 15.86 -16.71
N ARG A 121 14.85 16.61 -15.74
CA ARG A 121 14.44 16.54 -14.33
C ARG A 121 12.96 16.90 -14.14
N CYS A 122 12.48 17.98 -14.76
CA CYS A 122 11.06 18.36 -14.72
C CYS A 122 10.17 17.27 -15.32
N LYS A 123 10.54 16.71 -16.48
CA LYS A 123 9.80 15.62 -17.12
C LYS A 123 9.72 14.39 -16.22
N HIS A 124 10.81 14.04 -15.53
CA HIS A 124 10.84 12.93 -14.58
C HIS A 124 9.89 13.17 -13.40
N SER A 125 9.94 14.36 -12.79
CA SER A 125 9.06 14.75 -11.68
C SER A 125 7.58 14.74 -12.07
N LEU A 126 7.24 15.27 -13.25
CA LEU A 126 5.88 15.22 -13.80
C LEU A 126 5.42 13.79 -14.07
N THR A 127 6.30 12.95 -14.60
CA THR A 127 5.96 11.54 -14.86
C THR A 127 5.68 10.79 -13.55
N GLN A 128 6.44 11.04 -12.50
CA GLN A 128 6.17 10.46 -11.17
C GLN A 128 4.82 10.93 -10.62
N LEU A 129 4.45 12.19 -10.79
CA LEU A 129 3.18 12.75 -10.34
C LEU A 129 1.98 12.16 -11.11
N THR A 130 2.03 12.17 -12.46
CA THR A 130 0.93 11.68 -13.30
C THR A 130 0.69 10.18 -13.15
N ARG A 131 1.73 9.40 -12.88
CA ARG A 131 1.61 7.97 -12.56
C ARG A 131 0.81 7.72 -11.27
N TYR A 132 0.88 8.63 -10.30
CA TYR A 132 0.05 8.55 -9.09
C TYR A 132 -1.41 8.95 -9.36
N TYR A 133 -1.65 9.92 -10.24
CA TYR A 133 -2.99 10.51 -10.48
C TYR A 133 -3.87 9.68 -11.43
N ASN A 134 -3.30 8.90 -12.35
CA ASN A 134 -4.05 8.01 -13.26
C ASN A 134 -4.72 6.82 -12.55
N LYS A 135 -5.05 6.99 -11.28
CA LYS A 135 -5.58 6.02 -10.35
C LYS A 135 -7.05 5.66 -10.59
N ASP A 136 -7.80 6.49 -11.34
CA ASP A 136 -9.26 6.35 -11.53
C ASP A 136 -9.67 5.60 -12.79
N SER A 137 -8.73 5.25 -13.66
CA SER A 137 -9.02 4.28 -14.71
C SER A 137 -9.01 2.91 -14.05
N ALA A 138 -10.15 2.25 -13.99
CA ALA A 138 -10.29 0.86 -13.56
C ALA A 138 -9.25 0.00 -14.31
N GLU A 139 -8.04 -0.12 -13.73
CA GLU A 139 -7.04 -1.05 -14.22
C GLU A 139 -7.67 -2.44 -14.09
N LYS A 140 -8.07 -3.02 -15.21
CA LYS A 140 -8.31 -4.45 -15.27
C LYS A 140 -7.06 -5.10 -14.69
N GLU A 141 -7.23 -5.91 -13.67
CA GLU A 141 -6.16 -6.75 -13.13
C GLU A 141 -5.67 -7.67 -14.25
N GLU A 142 -4.73 -7.17 -15.05
CA GLU A 142 -4.05 -8.00 -16.04
C GLU A 142 -3.08 -8.90 -15.28
N THR A 143 -3.30 -10.19 -15.39
CA THR A 143 -2.33 -11.17 -14.92
C THR A 143 -1.40 -11.56 -16.06
N GLN A 144 -0.09 -11.61 -15.79
CA GLN A 144 0.89 -12.11 -16.74
C GLN A 144 1.83 -13.12 -16.09
N LEU A 145 2.49 -13.95 -16.91
CA LEU A 145 3.51 -14.86 -16.41
C LEU A 145 4.67 -14.10 -15.77
N LEU A 146 5.13 -14.57 -14.61
CA LEU A 146 6.20 -13.92 -13.86
C LEU A 146 7.47 -13.69 -14.70
N PRO A 147 7.97 -14.63 -15.54
CA PRO A 147 9.14 -14.37 -16.37
C PRO A 147 8.95 -13.17 -17.30
N LYS A 148 7.76 -13.01 -17.90
CA LYS A 148 7.47 -11.87 -18.75
C LYS A 148 7.43 -10.56 -17.96
N PHE A 149 6.81 -10.57 -16.77
CA PHE A 149 6.78 -9.43 -15.87
C PHE A 149 8.18 -8.98 -15.45
N VAL A 150 9.06 -9.95 -15.11
CA VAL A 150 10.45 -9.69 -14.73
C VAL A 150 11.26 -9.15 -15.91
N ASN A 151 11.11 -9.72 -17.12
CA ASN A 151 11.79 -9.25 -18.32
C ASN A 151 11.38 -7.79 -18.66
N ASP A 152 10.10 -7.44 -18.56
CA ASP A 152 9.63 -6.07 -18.80
C ASP A 152 10.30 -5.05 -17.83
N ILE A 153 10.49 -5.43 -16.56
CA ILE A 153 11.18 -4.61 -15.57
C ILE A 153 12.69 -4.55 -15.87
N GLN A 154 13.28 -5.68 -16.23
CA GLN A 154 14.70 -5.78 -16.56
C GLN A 154 15.05 -4.91 -17.76
N ASP A 155 14.26 -4.98 -18.84
CA ASP A 155 14.45 -4.16 -20.03
C ASP A 155 14.33 -2.65 -19.70
N TYR A 156 13.38 -2.28 -18.85
CA TYR A 156 13.27 -0.90 -18.39
C TYR A 156 14.52 -0.45 -17.63
N ILE A 157 14.99 -1.25 -16.67
CA ILE A 157 16.17 -0.91 -15.85
C ILE A 157 17.43 -0.81 -16.72
N ILE A 158 17.66 -1.74 -17.65
CA ILE A 158 18.82 -1.72 -18.56
C ILE A 158 18.78 -0.44 -19.43
N ASN A 159 17.62 -0.04 -19.92
CA ASN A 159 17.50 1.15 -20.77
C ASN A 159 17.73 2.46 -20.00
N ILE A 160 17.32 2.55 -18.75
CA ILE A 160 17.45 3.78 -17.93
C ILE A 160 18.80 3.85 -17.21
N HIS A 161 19.32 2.68 -16.79
CA HIS A 161 20.57 2.55 -16.04
C HIS A 161 21.54 1.57 -16.71
N PRO A 162 22.05 1.87 -17.91
CA PRO A 162 22.85 0.92 -18.71
C PRO A 162 24.17 0.50 -18.06
N THR A 163 24.68 1.29 -17.12
CA THR A 163 25.93 1.02 -16.38
C THR A 163 25.69 0.31 -15.04
N ALA A 164 24.44 0.15 -14.61
CA ALA A 164 24.14 -0.48 -13.32
C ALA A 164 24.24 -2.01 -13.43
N SER A 165 24.92 -2.62 -12.47
CA SER A 165 24.98 -4.08 -12.35
C SER A 165 23.79 -4.58 -11.53
N VAL A 166 22.75 -5.06 -12.20
CA VAL A 166 21.54 -5.61 -11.55
C VAL A 166 21.35 -7.06 -11.96
N ARG A 167 21.23 -7.96 -10.97
CA ARG A 167 20.98 -9.38 -11.18
C ARG A 167 19.53 -9.71 -10.83
N PHE A 168 18.78 -10.27 -11.78
CA PHE A 168 17.42 -10.75 -11.56
C PHE A 168 17.41 -12.27 -11.41
N LEU A 169 16.73 -12.77 -10.36
CA LEU A 169 16.61 -14.19 -10.04
C LEU A 169 15.16 -14.57 -9.80
N ILE A 170 14.68 -15.65 -10.42
CA ILE A 170 13.35 -16.22 -10.19
C ILE A 170 13.51 -17.58 -9.56
N GLU A 171 13.00 -17.75 -8.34
CA GLU A 171 13.05 -19.02 -7.60
C GLU A 171 11.66 -19.67 -7.54
N ASN A 172 11.55 -20.91 -8.03
CA ASN A 172 10.36 -21.78 -7.91
C ASN A 172 9.02 -21.17 -8.38
N ALA A 173 9.07 -20.27 -9.36
CA ALA A 173 7.90 -19.47 -9.74
C ALA A 173 7.77 -19.22 -11.25
N LYS A 174 8.39 -20.06 -12.11
CA LYS A 174 8.43 -19.82 -13.57
C LYS A 174 7.05 -19.84 -14.24
N ASP A 175 6.12 -20.67 -13.76
CA ASP A 175 4.78 -20.82 -14.32
C ASP A 175 3.72 -19.98 -13.58
N LEU A 176 4.17 -19.11 -12.68
CA LEU A 176 3.30 -18.27 -11.89
C LEU A 176 2.72 -17.11 -12.72
N LYS A 177 1.43 -16.89 -12.58
CA LYS A 177 0.76 -15.65 -13.01
C LYS A 177 0.73 -14.65 -11.85
N VAL A 178 1.23 -13.46 -12.08
CA VAL A 178 1.22 -12.35 -11.11
C VAL A 178 0.34 -11.21 -11.60
N ALA A 179 -0.27 -10.49 -10.67
CA ALA A 179 -0.95 -9.24 -10.99
C ALA A 179 0.09 -8.25 -11.55
N SER A 180 -0.10 -7.83 -12.81
CA SER A 180 0.84 -6.96 -13.51
C SER A 180 0.34 -5.52 -13.59
N SER A 181 -0.33 -5.04 -12.52
CA SER A 181 -0.80 -3.66 -12.48
C SER A 181 0.37 -2.69 -12.67
N LEU A 182 0.10 -1.59 -13.35
CA LEU A 182 1.10 -0.54 -13.59
C LEU A 182 1.66 0.01 -12.26
N SER A 183 0.82 0.06 -11.22
CA SER A 183 1.19 0.50 -9.88
C SER A 183 2.24 -0.38 -9.23
N ILE A 184 2.10 -1.71 -9.30
CA ILE A 184 3.09 -2.67 -8.77
C ILE A 184 4.39 -2.61 -9.55
N ARG A 185 4.32 -2.54 -10.88
CA ARG A 185 5.52 -2.40 -11.73
C ARG A 185 6.32 -1.17 -11.31
N HIS A 186 5.66 -0.01 -11.12
CA HIS A 186 6.32 1.22 -10.69
C HIS A 186 6.85 1.15 -9.26
N ALA A 187 6.11 0.50 -8.35
CA ALA A 187 6.60 0.28 -6.99
C ALA A 187 7.93 -0.49 -6.99
N LEU A 188 8.00 -1.59 -7.77
CA LEU A 188 9.22 -2.38 -7.91
C LEU A 188 10.35 -1.58 -8.55
N ILE A 189 10.09 -0.86 -9.63
CA ILE A 189 11.08 0.00 -10.29
C ILE A 189 11.62 1.03 -9.30
N ASN A 190 10.77 1.71 -8.54
CA ASN A 190 11.22 2.69 -7.53
C ASN A 190 12.14 2.08 -6.47
N ILE A 191 11.82 0.89 -5.99
CA ILE A 191 12.66 0.19 -5.00
C ILE A 191 13.99 -0.25 -5.62
N ILE A 192 13.98 -0.80 -6.85
CA ILE A 192 15.20 -1.21 -7.57
C ILE A 192 16.08 0.00 -7.84
N GLU A 193 15.53 1.12 -8.33
CA GLU A 193 16.30 2.35 -8.54
C GLU A 193 16.90 2.91 -7.26
N ASN A 194 16.20 2.80 -6.13
CA ASN A 194 16.78 3.17 -4.83
C ASN A 194 17.97 2.27 -4.46
N GLY A 195 17.85 0.97 -4.70
CA GLY A 195 18.95 0.03 -4.54
C GLY A 195 20.14 0.37 -5.44
N ILE A 196 19.92 0.66 -6.72
CA ILE A 196 20.96 1.07 -7.68
C ILE A 196 21.69 2.33 -7.21
N LYS A 197 20.92 3.35 -6.77
CA LYS A 197 21.49 4.61 -6.26
C LYS A 197 22.28 4.43 -4.97
N ALA A 198 21.93 3.45 -4.15
CA ALA A 198 22.62 3.16 -2.90
C ALA A 198 23.82 2.23 -3.09
N SER A 199 23.77 1.32 -4.07
CA SER A 199 24.77 0.28 -4.28
C SER A 199 26.16 0.84 -4.62
N LYS A 200 27.18 0.09 -4.21
CA LYS A 200 28.59 0.35 -4.59
C LYS A 200 28.98 -0.43 -5.85
N THR A 201 28.52 -1.67 -5.96
CA THR A 201 28.92 -2.56 -7.05
C THR A 201 27.75 -3.24 -7.75
N HIS A 202 26.74 -3.74 -7.01
CA HIS A 202 25.65 -4.49 -7.63
C HIS A 202 24.37 -4.49 -6.78
N VAL A 203 23.25 -4.74 -7.45
CA VAL A 203 21.93 -4.97 -6.85
C VAL A 203 21.45 -6.36 -7.25
N GLU A 204 20.92 -7.12 -6.31
CA GLU A 204 20.27 -8.40 -6.54
C GLU A 204 18.76 -8.27 -6.32
N VAL A 205 17.97 -8.66 -7.30
CA VAL A 205 16.50 -8.67 -7.25
C VAL A 205 16.02 -10.11 -7.38
N LYS A 206 15.41 -10.62 -6.31
CA LYS A 206 14.98 -12.02 -6.22
C LYS A 206 13.45 -12.08 -6.12
N PHE A 207 12.84 -12.89 -6.98
CA PHE A 207 11.42 -13.18 -7.00
C PHE A 207 11.17 -14.60 -6.54
N LYS A 208 10.30 -14.80 -5.56
CA LYS A 208 9.96 -16.14 -5.06
C LYS A 208 8.53 -16.21 -4.57
N ILE A 209 8.01 -17.43 -4.42
CA ILE A 209 6.77 -17.71 -3.72
C ILE A 209 7.12 -18.28 -2.36
N THR A 210 6.51 -17.75 -1.32
CA THR A 210 6.58 -18.27 0.03
C THR A 210 5.22 -18.80 0.42
N GLN A 211 5.15 -20.11 0.70
CA GLN A 211 3.97 -20.77 1.22
C GLN A 211 4.01 -20.78 2.74
N ALA A 212 3.06 -20.09 3.35
CA ALA A 212 2.80 -20.11 4.79
C ALA A 212 1.29 -20.40 4.99
N ALA A 213 0.65 -19.86 6.00
CA ALA A 213 -0.80 -19.92 6.15
C ALA A 213 -1.53 -19.24 4.95
N THR A 214 -0.93 -18.20 4.41
CA THR A 214 -1.29 -17.53 3.15
C THR A 214 -0.10 -17.61 2.20
N THR A 215 -0.36 -17.82 0.90
CA THR A 215 0.68 -17.80 -0.13
C THR A 215 1.04 -16.35 -0.46
N TYR A 216 2.33 -16.02 -0.42
CA TYR A 216 2.84 -14.70 -0.75
C TYR A 216 3.74 -14.74 -1.97
N PHE A 217 3.56 -13.77 -2.85
CA PHE A 217 4.56 -13.40 -3.84
C PHE A 217 5.54 -12.41 -3.18
N GLU A 218 6.79 -12.81 -3.07
CA GLU A 218 7.83 -12.02 -2.42
C GLU A 218 8.84 -11.52 -3.45
N VAL A 219 9.19 -10.24 -3.34
CA VAL A 219 10.29 -9.61 -4.09
C VAL A 219 11.30 -9.06 -3.10
N ALA A 220 12.51 -9.56 -3.15
CA ALA A 220 13.64 -9.12 -2.33
C ALA A 220 14.61 -8.31 -3.19
N VAL A 221 14.84 -7.06 -2.83
CA VAL A 221 15.85 -6.18 -3.47
C VAL A 221 16.97 -5.97 -2.46
N LYS A 222 18.17 -6.46 -2.80
CA LYS A 222 19.35 -6.38 -1.97
C LYS A 222 20.39 -5.50 -2.65
N ASP A 223 20.93 -4.53 -1.94
CA ASP A 223 22.07 -3.71 -2.34
C ASP A 223 23.29 -3.94 -1.44
N ASP A 224 24.44 -3.50 -1.90
CA ASP A 224 25.72 -3.52 -1.17
C ASP A 224 26.17 -2.11 -0.73
N GLY A 225 25.20 -1.21 -0.54
CA GLY A 225 25.40 0.17 -0.15
C GLY A 225 25.77 0.37 1.33
N PRO A 226 25.64 1.60 1.83
CA PRO A 226 25.92 1.93 3.23
C PRO A 226 24.84 1.47 4.21
N GLY A 227 23.72 0.93 3.71
CA GLY A 227 22.52 0.62 4.50
C GLY A 227 21.58 1.81 4.64
N ILE A 228 20.50 1.60 5.38
CA ILE A 228 19.42 2.57 5.60
C ILE A 228 19.60 3.19 6.98
N PRO A 229 19.66 4.52 7.12
CA PRO A 229 19.71 5.18 8.42
C PRO A 229 18.46 4.89 9.27
N THR A 230 18.67 4.75 10.57
CA THR A 230 17.63 4.44 11.55
C THR A 230 16.43 5.38 11.44
N LYS A 231 16.67 6.68 11.24
CA LYS A 231 15.62 7.69 11.07
C LYS A 231 14.68 7.41 9.89
N ILE A 232 15.18 6.80 8.81
CA ILE A 232 14.36 6.41 7.65
C ILE A 232 13.60 5.12 7.95
N MET A 233 14.22 4.18 8.65
CA MET A 233 13.56 2.93 9.02
C MET A 233 12.41 3.15 9.99
N GLU A 234 12.55 4.07 10.94
CA GLU A 234 11.51 4.40 11.94
C GLU A 234 10.28 5.10 11.32
N ASN A 235 10.50 5.87 10.25
CA ASN A 235 9.45 6.64 9.58
C ASN A 235 9.17 6.12 8.16
N MET A 236 9.30 4.82 7.97
CA MET A 236 9.06 4.18 6.68
C MET A 236 7.59 4.30 6.28
N GLY A 237 7.36 4.82 5.07
CA GLY A 237 6.00 5.07 4.58
C GLY A 237 5.53 6.52 4.79
N GLU A 238 6.28 7.37 5.50
CA GLU A 238 6.01 8.80 5.49
C GLU A 238 6.60 9.49 4.24
N PRO A 239 5.89 10.48 3.69
CA PRO A 239 6.36 11.21 2.51
C PRO A 239 7.55 12.12 2.84
N PHE A 240 8.41 12.39 1.85
CA PHE A 240 9.56 13.31 1.90
C PHE A 240 10.70 12.95 2.85
N ILE A 241 10.79 11.72 3.30
CA ILE A 241 11.94 11.25 4.05
C ILE A 241 13.01 10.79 3.07
N SER A 242 14.02 11.61 2.87
CA SER A 242 15.19 11.31 2.04
C SER A 242 16.47 11.83 2.68
N ILE A 243 17.57 11.05 2.58
CA ILE A 243 18.91 11.49 3.00
C ILE A 243 19.53 12.41 1.96
N ARG A 244 19.18 12.22 0.69
CA ARG A 244 19.77 12.98 -0.42
C ARG A 244 18.86 14.12 -0.78
N LYS A 245 19.42 15.34 -0.76
CA LYS A 245 18.73 16.58 -1.17
C LYS A 245 18.17 16.52 -2.61
N GLU A 246 18.69 15.63 -3.44
CA GLU A 246 18.30 15.44 -4.84
C GLU A 246 17.07 14.50 -5.01
N ASN A 247 16.73 13.70 -4.00
CA ASN A 247 15.61 12.77 -4.04
C ASN A 247 14.46 13.32 -3.18
N MET A 248 13.27 13.42 -3.75
CA MET A 248 12.07 13.91 -3.06
C MET A 248 11.58 13.03 -1.90
N GLY A 249 12.18 11.86 -1.67
CA GLY A 249 11.71 10.91 -0.67
C GLY A 249 10.35 10.28 -0.98
N LEU A 250 9.84 10.45 -2.19
CA LEU A 250 8.53 9.97 -2.62
C LEU A 250 8.53 8.52 -3.11
N GLY A 251 9.67 8.00 -3.56
CA GLY A 251 9.74 6.68 -4.20
C GLY A 251 9.30 5.55 -3.28
N ILE A 252 9.79 5.51 -2.03
CA ILE A 252 9.42 4.50 -1.03
C ILE A 252 7.97 4.71 -0.57
N PHE A 253 7.56 5.96 -0.35
CA PHE A 253 6.18 6.29 0.01
C PHE A 253 5.17 5.80 -1.04
N LEU A 254 5.40 6.10 -2.32
CA LEU A 254 4.53 5.66 -3.41
C LEU A 254 4.53 4.14 -3.59
N ALA A 255 5.70 3.50 -3.42
CA ALA A 255 5.81 2.05 -3.44
C ALA A 255 5.01 1.41 -2.30
N ASN A 256 5.13 1.95 -1.07
CA ASN A 256 4.38 1.48 0.09
C ASN A 256 2.87 1.63 -0.12
N ALA A 257 2.39 2.79 -0.59
CA ALA A 257 0.98 3.01 -0.87
C ALA A 257 0.43 2.06 -1.95
N ALA A 258 1.22 1.75 -3.00
CA ALA A 258 0.82 0.81 -4.05
C ALA A 258 0.74 -0.63 -3.54
N VAL A 259 1.67 -1.04 -2.68
CA VAL A 259 1.74 -2.39 -2.09
C VAL A 259 0.63 -2.58 -1.05
N GLN A 260 0.41 -1.61 -0.16
CA GLN A 260 -0.67 -1.65 0.84
C GLN A 260 -2.06 -1.76 0.21
N ARG A 261 -2.28 -1.13 -0.95
CA ARG A 261 -3.56 -1.24 -1.68
C ARG A 261 -3.89 -2.66 -2.13
N LEU A 262 -2.90 -3.54 -2.21
CA LEU A 262 -3.04 -4.97 -2.52
C LEU A 262 -2.86 -5.84 -1.26
N ASP A 263 -3.14 -5.29 -0.08
CA ASP A 263 -2.98 -5.95 1.21
C ASP A 263 -1.56 -6.52 1.44
N GLY A 264 -0.58 -5.93 0.76
CA GLY A 264 0.82 -6.29 0.87
C GLY A 264 1.58 -5.47 1.91
N SER A 265 2.86 -5.79 2.09
CA SER A 265 3.77 -5.07 3.00
C SER A 265 5.14 -4.85 2.38
N ILE A 266 5.81 -3.77 2.81
CA ILE A 266 7.23 -3.51 2.53
C ILE A 266 7.97 -3.51 3.86
N GLU A 267 9.03 -4.29 3.94
CA GLU A 267 9.93 -4.36 5.09
C GLU A 267 11.36 -4.02 4.65
N MET A 268 12.12 -3.33 5.47
CA MET A 268 13.50 -2.95 5.18
C MET A 268 14.42 -3.37 6.30
N PHE A 269 15.58 -3.89 5.93
CA PHE A 269 16.58 -4.40 6.87
C PHE A 269 17.99 -3.98 6.47
N ASN A 270 18.81 -3.63 7.46
CA ASN A 270 20.25 -3.52 7.24
C ASN A 270 20.92 -4.88 7.38
N LEU A 271 21.77 -5.22 6.44
CA LEU A 271 22.48 -6.50 6.42
C LEU A 271 23.75 -6.42 7.26
N LYS A 272 24.05 -7.49 8.02
CA LYS A 272 25.27 -7.58 8.80
C LYS A 272 26.56 -7.52 7.94
N SER A 273 26.44 -7.94 6.69
CA SER A 273 27.53 -7.88 5.68
C SER A 273 27.69 -6.50 5.03
N GLY A 274 26.90 -5.52 5.42
CA GLY A 274 26.76 -4.22 4.76
C GLY A 274 25.66 -4.25 3.69
N GLY A 275 25.12 -3.05 3.36
CA GLY A 275 24.01 -2.89 2.44
C GLY A 275 22.64 -3.03 3.10
N ALA A 276 21.59 -2.93 2.29
CA ALA A 276 20.22 -3.08 2.71
C ALA A 276 19.48 -4.18 1.94
N LEU A 277 18.41 -4.67 2.56
CA LEU A 277 17.45 -5.59 1.97
C LEU A 277 16.08 -4.95 2.09
N THR A 278 15.41 -4.72 0.97
CA THR A 278 14.00 -4.35 0.92
C THR A 278 13.18 -5.56 0.48
N LEU A 279 12.23 -5.97 1.30
CA LEU A 279 11.36 -7.12 1.07
C LEU A 279 9.92 -6.64 0.85
N ILE A 280 9.37 -6.96 -0.31
CA ILE A 280 7.98 -6.70 -0.67
C ILE A 280 7.23 -8.02 -0.61
N LYS A 281 6.10 -8.06 0.09
CA LYS A 281 5.21 -9.22 0.19
C LYS A 281 3.83 -8.85 -0.31
N LEU A 282 3.31 -9.59 -1.28
CA LEU A 282 1.98 -9.43 -1.83
C LEU A 282 1.20 -10.72 -1.61
N PRO A 283 0.02 -10.70 -0.97
CA PRO A 283 -0.80 -11.89 -0.82
C PRO A 283 -1.28 -12.35 -2.20
N MET A 284 -1.25 -13.65 -2.41
CA MET A 284 -1.80 -14.25 -3.62
C MET A 284 -3.21 -14.79 -3.31
N PRO A 285 -4.19 -14.53 -4.18
CA PRO A 285 -5.49 -15.18 -4.04
C PRO A 285 -5.31 -16.71 -4.08
N ASP A 286 -5.99 -17.39 -3.18
CA ASP A 286 -5.97 -18.85 -3.16
C ASP A 286 -6.35 -19.39 -4.53
N SER A 287 -5.48 -20.22 -5.10
CA SER A 287 -5.68 -20.89 -6.40
C SER A 287 -6.88 -21.87 -6.43
N ARG A 288 -7.73 -21.86 -5.40
CA ARG A 288 -8.95 -22.65 -5.27
C ARG A 288 -10.24 -21.90 -5.64
N SER A 289 -10.13 -20.63 -6.04
CA SER A 289 -11.27 -19.76 -6.41
C SER A 289 -11.29 -19.32 -7.88
N LEU A 290 -10.59 -20.03 -8.76
CA LEU A 290 -10.67 -19.88 -10.22
C LEU A 290 -11.20 -21.15 -10.86
#